data_9cd586abbb3ac7285fee7238ed7f535f
#
_entry.id   9cd586abbb3ac7285fee7238ed7f535f
#
_cell.length_a   1.000
_cell.length_b   1.000
_cell.length_c   1.000
_cell.angle_alpha   90.00
_cell.angle_beta   90.00
_cell.angle_gamma   90.00
#
_symmetry.space_group_name_H-M   'P 1'
#
loop_
_entity.id
_entity.type
_entity.pdbx_description
1 polymer ?
#
loop_
_entity_poly.entity_id
_entity_poly.type
_entity_poly.pdbx_seq_one_letter_code
_entity_poly.pdbx_strand_id
1 'polypeptide(L)'
;LVQMGTYALVGFRPEQQRYLYAPTHLNPTYEYGVTFERGTCMEYGDRAHVFISGTASIDNKGNVLYVGDIVRQTQRMWENVETLLAEADTSFSDVMHIVVYLRDTADYATVQRMFAERYPNIPTVIALAPVCRPTWLIEMECIAAKQRDNVDYQDF
;
A
#
# COMPACT_ATOMS: atom_id res chain seq x y z
N LEU A 1 -7.71 23.27 5.90
CA LEU A 1 -7.43 23.19 4.47
C LEU A 1 -7.34 21.71 4.10
N VAL A 2 -8.07 21.27 3.08
CA VAL A 2 -7.99 19.92 2.52
C VAL A 2 -7.38 20.04 1.13
N GLN A 3 -6.38 19.22 0.82
CA GLN A 3 -5.81 19.06 -0.51
C GLN A 3 -6.09 17.65 -1.00
N MET A 4 -6.55 17.52 -2.24
CA MET A 4 -6.88 16.25 -2.86
C MET A 4 -6.12 16.11 -4.18
N GLY A 5 -5.42 14.99 -4.34
CA GLY A 5 -4.87 14.56 -5.62
C GLY A 5 -5.84 13.57 -6.29
N THR A 6 -5.97 13.65 -7.61
CA THR A 6 -6.83 12.75 -8.37
C THR A 6 -6.10 12.22 -9.59
N TYR A 7 -6.16 10.93 -9.80
CA TYR A 7 -5.80 10.27 -11.05
C TYR A 7 -7.07 9.72 -11.69
N ALA A 8 -7.31 10.07 -12.94
CA ALA A 8 -8.50 9.66 -13.67
C ALA A 8 -8.11 9.03 -15.01
N LEU A 9 -8.68 7.87 -15.30
CA LEU A 9 -8.50 7.15 -16.55
C LEU A 9 -9.86 6.97 -17.20
N VAL A 10 -9.96 7.26 -18.49
CA VAL A 10 -11.19 7.10 -19.29
C VAL A 10 -10.94 6.18 -20.49
N GLY A 11 -11.99 5.45 -20.90
CA GLY A 11 -11.91 4.58 -22.07
C GLY A 11 -11.30 3.19 -21.80
N PHE A 12 -11.02 2.84 -20.53
CA PHE A 12 -10.60 1.48 -20.15
C PHE A 12 -11.80 0.53 -20.13
N ARG A 13 -11.55 -0.75 -20.29
CA ARG A 13 -12.55 -1.81 -20.14
C ARG A 13 -12.64 -2.27 -18.68
N PRO A 14 -13.83 -2.64 -18.18
CA PRO A 14 -13.98 -3.07 -16.77
C PRO A 14 -13.01 -4.19 -16.33
N GLU A 15 -12.68 -5.13 -17.20
CA GLU A 15 -11.76 -6.23 -16.93
C GLU A 15 -10.29 -5.82 -16.74
N GLN A 16 -9.92 -4.59 -17.15
CA GLN A 16 -8.60 -4.03 -16.90
C GLN A 16 -8.39 -3.60 -15.45
N GLN A 17 -9.48 -3.40 -14.70
CA GLN A 17 -9.43 -2.98 -13.30
C GLN A 17 -9.77 -4.16 -12.38
N ARG A 18 -8.93 -4.37 -11.37
CA ARG A 18 -9.15 -5.36 -10.33
C ARG A 18 -8.83 -4.79 -8.96
N TYR A 19 -9.74 -5.00 -8.00
CA TYR A 19 -9.50 -4.66 -6.61
C TYR A 19 -8.76 -5.78 -5.88
N LEU A 20 -7.92 -5.41 -4.92
CA LEU A 20 -7.06 -6.30 -4.13
C LEU A 20 -7.54 -6.31 -2.68
N TYR A 21 -7.59 -7.46 -2.06
CA TYR A 21 -8.22 -7.66 -0.76
C TYR A 21 -7.32 -8.25 0.33
N ALA A 22 -6.41 -9.16 -0.02
CA ALA A 22 -5.55 -9.91 0.90
C ALA A 22 -6.31 -10.53 2.10
N PRO A 23 -7.36 -11.35 1.90
CA PRO A 23 -8.30 -11.75 2.96
C PRO A 23 -7.67 -12.61 4.05
N THR A 24 -6.49 -13.16 3.82
CA THR A 24 -5.71 -13.88 4.84
C THR A 24 -5.02 -12.96 5.84
N HIS A 25 -4.83 -11.67 5.48
CA HIS A 25 -4.07 -10.68 6.24
C HIS A 25 -4.87 -9.45 6.63
N LEU A 26 -5.85 -9.07 5.82
CA LEU A 26 -6.62 -7.84 5.96
C LEU A 26 -8.13 -8.13 6.00
N ASN A 27 -8.86 -7.44 6.84
CA ASN A 27 -10.31 -7.49 6.83
C ASN A 27 -10.91 -6.58 5.75
N PRO A 28 -12.12 -6.88 5.26
CA PRO A 28 -12.84 -6.02 4.34
C PRO A 28 -13.07 -4.62 4.91
N THR A 29 -12.92 -3.60 4.07
CA THR A 29 -13.02 -2.18 4.50
C THR A 29 -14.42 -1.80 4.98
N TYR A 30 -15.46 -2.37 4.40
CA TYR A 30 -16.85 -2.11 4.79
C TYR A 30 -17.18 -2.54 6.23
N GLU A 31 -16.41 -3.46 6.83
CA GLU A 31 -16.65 -3.92 8.22
C GLU A 31 -16.45 -2.81 9.26
N TYR A 32 -15.70 -1.76 8.93
CA TYR A 32 -15.50 -0.61 9.82
C TYR A 32 -15.95 0.73 9.21
N GLY A 33 -16.87 0.67 8.25
CA GLY A 33 -17.62 1.83 7.78
C GLY A 33 -16.86 2.81 6.89
N VAL A 34 -15.84 2.35 6.18
CA VAL A 34 -15.07 3.15 5.24
C VAL A 34 -15.29 2.69 3.80
N THR A 35 -14.94 3.53 2.83
CA THR A 35 -15.27 3.36 1.40
C THR A 35 -14.03 3.43 0.50
N PHE A 36 -12.88 2.97 0.98
CA PHE A 36 -11.67 2.85 0.15
C PHE A 36 -11.41 1.38 -0.21
N GLU A 37 -10.64 1.15 -1.25
CA GLU A 37 -10.13 -0.18 -1.60
C GLU A 37 -8.74 -0.40 -1.01
N ARG A 38 -8.42 -1.64 -0.59
CA ARG A 38 -7.09 -2.00 -0.06
C ARG A 38 -5.99 -1.81 -1.09
N GLY A 39 -6.32 -2.12 -2.33
CA GLY A 39 -5.49 -1.87 -3.48
C GLY A 39 -6.26 -2.01 -4.78
N THR A 40 -5.70 -1.44 -5.84
CA THR A 40 -6.27 -1.51 -7.19
C THR A 40 -5.16 -1.83 -8.18
N CYS A 41 -5.37 -2.86 -8.99
CA CYS A 41 -4.53 -3.16 -10.14
C CYS A 41 -5.23 -2.65 -11.40
N MET A 42 -4.51 -1.89 -12.24
CA MET A 42 -4.95 -1.45 -13.54
C MET A 42 -4.00 -2.02 -14.61
N GLU A 43 -4.56 -2.83 -15.50
CA GLU A 43 -3.83 -3.46 -16.60
C GLU A 43 -3.87 -2.56 -17.85
N TYR A 44 -2.71 -2.32 -18.45
CA TYR A 44 -2.51 -1.65 -19.74
C TYR A 44 -1.92 -2.63 -20.75
N GLY A 45 -1.69 -2.19 -21.97
CA GLY A 45 -1.07 -3.02 -23.00
C GLY A 45 0.35 -3.44 -22.64
N ASP A 46 1.17 -2.49 -22.22
CA ASP A 46 2.59 -2.69 -21.92
C ASP A 46 2.91 -2.91 -20.44
N ARG A 47 1.99 -2.61 -19.53
CA ARG A 47 2.26 -2.64 -18.07
C ARG A 47 1.00 -2.86 -17.24
N ALA A 48 1.21 -3.18 -15.97
CA ALA A 48 0.22 -3.03 -14.90
C ALA A 48 0.68 -1.96 -13.91
N HIS A 49 -0.24 -1.11 -13.45
CA HIS A 49 -0.05 -0.26 -12.28
C HIS A 49 -0.82 -0.82 -11.10
N VAL A 50 -0.15 -0.94 -9.96
CA VAL A 50 -0.75 -1.42 -8.72
C VAL A 50 -0.67 -0.32 -7.67
N PHE A 51 -1.84 0.16 -7.26
CA PHE A 51 -2.00 1.20 -6.25
C PHE A 51 -2.35 0.52 -4.93
N ILE A 52 -1.48 0.59 -3.94
CA ILE A 52 -1.72 0.09 -2.58
C ILE A 52 -2.08 1.26 -1.70
N SER A 53 -3.29 1.22 -1.16
CA SER A 53 -3.79 2.24 -0.22
C SER A 53 -3.12 2.14 1.13
N GLY A 54 -3.26 3.18 1.96
CA GLY A 54 -2.75 3.23 3.30
C GLY A 54 -3.03 1.94 4.08
N THR A 55 -1.94 1.25 4.44
CA THR A 55 -1.96 -0.06 5.09
C THR A 55 -1.14 -0.01 6.36
N ALA A 56 -1.69 -0.56 7.46
CA ALA A 56 -1.07 -0.56 8.77
C ALA A 56 -0.93 -1.99 9.33
N SER A 57 -0.44 -2.11 10.58
CA SER A 57 -0.29 -3.38 11.29
C SER A 57 -1.62 -3.88 11.83
N ILE A 58 -2.39 -4.59 11.02
CA ILE A 58 -3.65 -5.25 11.40
C ILE A 58 -3.67 -6.71 11.00
N ASP A 59 -4.60 -7.46 11.58
CA ASP A 59 -4.96 -8.81 11.15
C ASP A 59 -6.21 -8.82 10.25
N ASN A 60 -6.61 -10.00 9.80
CA ASN A 60 -7.79 -10.20 8.97
C ASN A 60 -9.14 -10.10 9.72
N LYS A 61 -9.12 -9.69 10.98
CA LYS A 61 -10.30 -9.31 11.78
C LYS A 61 -10.31 -7.82 12.10
N GLY A 62 -9.32 -7.06 11.56
CA GLY A 62 -9.18 -5.64 11.80
C GLY A 62 -8.58 -5.27 13.16
N ASN A 63 -8.06 -6.26 13.93
CA ASN A 63 -7.37 -5.96 15.18
C ASN A 63 -6.00 -5.36 14.91
N VAL A 64 -5.63 -4.33 15.69
CA VAL A 64 -4.28 -3.77 15.64
C VAL A 64 -3.31 -4.74 16.31
N LEU A 65 -2.26 -5.11 15.58
CA LEU A 65 -1.21 -6.00 16.09
C LEU A 65 -0.01 -5.19 16.60
N TYR A 66 0.65 -5.72 17.64
CA TYR A 66 1.91 -5.19 18.18
C TYR A 66 1.79 -3.74 18.67
N VAL A 67 0.74 -3.43 19.42
CA VAL A 67 0.50 -2.10 20.01
C VAL A 67 1.73 -1.62 20.80
N GLY A 68 2.22 -0.40 20.49
CA GLY A 68 3.37 0.21 21.13
C GLY A 68 4.75 -0.27 20.63
N ASP A 69 4.80 -1.18 19.65
CA ASP A 69 6.04 -1.71 19.10
C ASP A 69 6.21 -1.29 17.63
N ILE A 70 6.96 -0.22 17.39
CA ILE A 70 7.17 0.33 16.05
C ILE A 70 7.86 -0.66 15.11
N VAL A 71 8.81 -1.45 15.60
CA VAL A 71 9.56 -2.42 14.79
C VAL A 71 8.64 -3.52 14.29
N ARG A 72 7.86 -4.15 15.18
CA ARG A 72 6.93 -5.21 14.83
C ARG A 72 5.75 -4.70 14.02
N GLN A 73 5.26 -3.48 14.27
CA GLN A 73 4.23 -2.86 13.43
C GLN A 73 4.74 -2.62 12.01
N THR A 74 5.98 -2.14 11.85
CA THR A 74 6.58 -1.96 10.52
C THR A 74 6.69 -3.29 9.78
N GLN A 75 7.16 -4.35 10.43
CA GLN A 75 7.28 -5.67 9.82
C GLN A 75 5.92 -6.24 9.38
N ARG A 76 4.91 -6.15 10.25
CA ARG A 76 3.55 -6.63 9.93
C ARG A 76 2.90 -5.83 8.81
N MET A 77 3.09 -4.52 8.78
CA MET A 77 2.65 -3.65 7.70
C MET A 77 3.26 -4.08 6.36
N TRP A 78 4.56 -4.41 6.32
CA TRP A 78 5.20 -4.95 5.12
C TRP A 78 4.59 -6.28 4.67
N GLU A 79 4.31 -7.23 5.59
CA GLU A 79 3.65 -8.50 5.28
C GLU A 79 2.28 -8.28 4.64
N ASN A 80 1.50 -7.33 5.16
CA ASN A 80 0.19 -6.98 4.62
C ASN A 80 0.31 -6.42 3.20
N VAL A 81 1.25 -5.51 2.95
CA VAL A 81 1.50 -4.93 1.62
C VAL A 81 2.03 -5.97 0.65
N GLU A 82 2.95 -6.83 1.08
CA GLU A 82 3.49 -7.93 0.26
C GLU A 82 2.38 -8.86 -0.22
N THR A 83 1.40 -9.17 0.64
CA THR A 83 0.25 -10.00 0.29
C THR A 83 -0.64 -9.33 -0.75
N LEU A 84 -0.89 -8.01 -0.63
CA LEU A 84 -1.64 -7.25 -1.63
C LEU A 84 -0.90 -7.20 -2.98
N LEU A 85 0.40 -6.95 -2.97
CA LEU A 85 1.21 -6.96 -4.19
C LEU A 85 1.18 -8.32 -4.88
N ALA A 86 1.26 -9.42 -4.11
CA ALA A 86 1.23 -10.77 -4.63
C ALA A 86 -0.11 -11.11 -5.32
N GLU A 87 -1.25 -10.59 -4.85
CA GLU A 87 -2.54 -10.74 -5.54
C GLU A 87 -2.54 -10.12 -6.95
N ALA A 88 -1.71 -9.09 -7.17
CA ALA A 88 -1.54 -8.44 -8.47
C ALA A 88 -0.37 -9.03 -9.28
N ASP A 89 0.17 -10.19 -8.88
CA ASP A 89 1.33 -10.81 -9.50
C ASP A 89 2.54 -9.83 -9.55
N THR A 90 2.69 -9.03 -8.49
CA THR A 90 3.79 -8.08 -8.28
C THR A 90 4.46 -8.34 -6.93
N SER A 91 5.56 -7.67 -6.67
CA SER A 91 6.31 -7.75 -5.42
C SER A 91 6.96 -6.40 -5.09
N PHE A 92 7.67 -6.30 -3.97
CA PHE A 92 8.43 -5.09 -3.65
C PHE A 92 9.50 -4.73 -4.70
N SER A 93 9.96 -5.68 -5.53
CA SER A 93 10.88 -5.36 -6.64
C SER A 93 10.24 -4.53 -7.75
N ASP A 94 8.93 -4.52 -7.84
CA ASP A 94 8.13 -3.77 -8.82
C ASP A 94 7.68 -2.40 -8.26
N VAL A 95 7.93 -2.12 -6.96
CA VAL A 95 7.49 -0.87 -6.30
C VAL A 95 8.34 0.30 -6.77
N MET A 96 7.67 1.34 -7.27
CA MET A 96 8.29 2.55 -7.81
C MET A 96 8.57 3.61 -6.75
N HIS A 97 7.71 3.71 -5.74
CA HIS A 97 7.91 4.59 -4.59
C HIS A 97 7.02 4.19 -3.41
N ILE A 98 7.42 4.63 -2.23
CA ILE A 98 6.72 4.41 -0.96
C ILE A 98 6.50 5.76 -0.27
N VAL A 99 5.29 5.97 0.27
CA VAL A 99 5.02 7.02 1.26
C VAL A 99 4.68 6.36 2.58
N VAL A 100 5.41 6.73 3.61
CA VAL A 100 5.23 6.26 4.99
C VAL A 100 4.66 7.39 5.83
N TYR A 101 3.61 7.11 6.56
CA TYR A 101 3.01 8.01 7.53
C TYR A 101 3.39 7.55 8.93
N LEU A 102 4.08 8.40 9.67
CA LEU A 102 4.61 8.09 10.99
C LEU A 102 3.91 8.97 12.05
N ARG A 103 3.40 8.34 13.10
CA ARG A 103 2.66 9.05 14.14
C ARG A 103 3.55 9.92 15.02
N ASP A 104 4.76 9.46 15.34
CA ASP A 104 5.68 10.14 16.24
C ASP A 104 7.07 10.26 15.61
N THR A 105 7.66 11.43 15.70
CA THR A 105 9.02 11.70 15.25
C THR A 105 10.08 10.90 16.02
N ALA A 106 9.78 10.46 17.24
CA ALA A 106 10.69 9.62 18.03
C ALA A 106 11.01 8.29 17.32
N ASP A 107 10.09 7.78 16.49
CA ASP A 107 10.25 6.52 15.76
C ASP A 107 11.01 6.70 14.42
N TYR A 108 11.25 7.95 13.98
CA TYR A 108 11.79 8.25 12.66
C TYR A 108 13.11 7.55 12.35
N ALA A 109 14.09 7.66 13.23
CA ALA A 109 15.42 7.09 13.00
C ALA A 109 15.39 5.55 12.88
N THR A 110 14.51 4.89 13.65
CA THR A 110 14.32 3.44 13.60
C THR A 110 13.67 3.03 12.29
N VAL A 111 12.58 3.68 11.89
CA VAL A 111 11.86 3.37 10.64
C VAL A 111 12.73 3.67 9.42
N GLN A 112 13.40 4.82 9.38
CA GLN A 112 14.30 5.17 8.29
C GLN A 112 15.37 4.09 8.06
N ARG A 113 16.03 3.62 9.14
CA ARG A 113 17.02 2.55 9.06
C ARG A 113 16.40 1.26 8.54
N MET A 114 15.24 0.84 9.05
CA MET A 114 14.55 -0.37 8.62
C MET A 114 14.24 -0.37 7.12
N PHE A 115 13.74 0.75 6.58
CA PHE A 115 13.48 0.89 5.15
C PHE A 115 14.76 0.93 4.32
N ALA A 116 15.78 1.64 4.77
CA ALA A 116 17.08 1.72 4.08
C ALA A 116 17.79 0.36 4.00
N GLU A 117 17.66 -0.48 5.03
CA GLU A 117 18.23 -1.82 5.06
C GLU A 117 17.46 -2.82 4.19
N ARG A 118 16.13 -2.78 4.22
CA ARG A 118 15.28 -3.75 3.51
C ARG A 118 15.03 -3.37 2.05
N TYR A 119 14.84 -2.10 1.77
CA TYR A 119 14.44 -1.58 0.45
C TYR A 119 15.31 -0.40 0.00
N PRO A 120 16.65 -0.57 -0.06
CA PRO A 120 17.60 0.54 -0.30
C PRO A 120 17.41 1.26 -1.63
N ASN A 121 16.80 0.59 -2.61
CA ASN A 121 16.64 1.12 -3.97
C ASN A 121 15.24 1.67 -4.25
N ILE A 122 14.32 1.62 -3.28
CA ILE A 122 12.96 2.15 -3.47
C ILE A 122 12.90 3.57 -2.91
N PRO A 123 12.59 4.59 -3.74
CA PRO A 123 12.36 5.94 -3.26
C PRO A 123 11.30 5.97 -2.16
N THR A 124 11.67 6.41 -0.97
CA THR A 124 10.79 6.39 0.21
C THR A 124 10.73 7.76 0.86
N VAL A 125 9.52 8.27 1.06
CA VAL A 125 9.24 9.49 1.83
C VAL A 125 8.61 9.08 3.16
N ILE A 126 9.13 9.60 4.27
CA ILE A 126 8.55 9.42 5.60
C ILE A 126 8.00 10.76 6.08
N ALA A 127 6.68 10.83 6.24
CA ALA A 127 5.96 12.03 6.66
C ALA A 127 5.39 11.86 8.07
N LEU A 128 5.46 12.91 8.89
CA LEU A 128 4.75 12.96 10.17
C LEU A 128 3.27 13.19 9.90
N ALA A 129 2.42 12.27 10.31
CA ALA A 129 0.97 12.37 10.13
C ALA A 129 0.19 11.61 11.21
N PRO A 130 -0.96 12.12 11.63
CA PRO A 130 -1.88 11.40 12.52
C PRO A 130 -2.57 10.31 11.72
N VAL A 131 -2.06 9.08 11.79
CA VAL A 131 -2.71 7.90 11.21
C VAL A 131 -4.05 7.59 11.91
N CYS A 132 -4.98 6.92 11.22
CA CYS A 132 -6.40 6.86 11.56
C CYS A 132 -6.72 6.33 12.96
N ARG A 133 -5.98 5.36 13.50
CA ARG A 133 -6.23 4.79 14.83
C ARG A 133 -5.12 5.17 15.81
N PRO A 134 -5.44 5.51 17.09
CA PRO A 134 -4.45 5.94 18.08
C PRO A 134 -3.32 4.92 18.32
N THR A 135 -3.61 3.63 18.16
CA THR A 135 -2.65 2.54 18.41
C THR A 135 -1.82 2.16 17.14
N TRP A 136 -2.11 2.75 15.99
CA TRP A 136 -1.25 2.65 14.83
C TRP A 136 -0.10 3.65 14.96
N LEU A 137 1.11 3.16 14.90
CA LEU A 137 2.31 3.98 14.96
C LEU A 137 2.80 4.36 13.55
N ILE A 138 2.48 3.52 12.58
CA ILE A 138 2.95 3.63 11.20
C ILE A 138 1.88 3.13 10.21
N GLU A 139 1.86 3.74 9.04
CA GLU A 139 1.06 3.35 7.88
C GLU A 139 1.87 3.60 6.61
N MET A 140 1.68 2.83 5.57
CA MET A 140 2.32 3.09 4.27
C MET A 140 1.36 2.90 3.11
N GLU A 141 1.61 3.63 2.04
CA GLU A 141 1.07 3.42 0.71
C GLU A 141 2.19 3.28 -0.30
N CYS A 142 1.94 2.63 -1.42
CA CYS A 142 2.92 2.52 -2.49
C CYS A 142 2.25 2.35 -3.86
N ILE A 143 3.02 2.62 -4.90
CA ILE A 143 2.66 2.30 -6.29
C ILE A 143 3.71 1.37 -6.85
N ALA A 144 3.26 0.26 -7.45
CA ALA A 144 4.10 -0.64 -8.21
C ALA A 144 3.76 -0.57 -9.71
N ALA A 145 4.76 -0.85 -10.56
CA ALA A 145 4.58 -0.98 -12.01
C ALA A 145 5.34 -2.22 -12.48
N LYS A 146 4.63 -3.09 -13.21
CA LYS A 146 5.20 -4.32 -13.76
C LYS A 146 4.92 -4.40 -15.25
N GLN A 147 5.92 -4.76 -16.03
CA GLN A 147 5.77 -4.97 -17.47
C GLN A 147 4.75 -6.08 -17.74
N ARG A 148 3.93 -5.86 -18.76
CA ARG A 148 2.94 -6.78 -19.31
C ARG A 148 3.07 -6.83 -20.84
N ASP A 149 2.35 -7.76 -21.43
CA ASP A 149 2.19 -7.89 -22.89
C ASP A 149 0.73 -8.25 -23.17
N ASN A 150 -0.14 -7.26 -22.99
CA ASN A 150 -1.59 -7.39 -23.18
C ASN A 150 -2.01 -6.72 -24.47
N VAL A 151 -1.81 -7.41 -25.61
CA VAL A 151 -2.03 -6.87 -26.97
C VAL A 151 -3.43 -6.31 -27.23
N ASP A 152 -4.41 -6.67 -26.42
CA ASP A 152 -5.80 -6.23 -26.56
C ASP A 152 -6.11 -4.92 -25.79
N TYR A 153 -5.17 -4.41 -25.00
CA TYR A 153 -5.34 -3.20 -24.20
C TYR A 153 -4.52 -2.03 -24.74
N GLN A 154 -4.99 -0.81 -24.46
CA GLN A 154 -4.28 0.43 -24.82
C GLN A 154 -3.21 0.75 -23.76
N ASP A 155 -2.17 1.45 -24.18
CA ASP A 155 -1.04 1.87 -23.33
C ASP A 155 -1.28 3.21 -22.62
N PHE A 156 -2.34 3.92 -22.81
CA PHE A 156 -2.71 5.24 -22.26
C PHE A 156 -1.54 6.17 -21.92
#